data_0f6d4e81cc2ce9288264a19b41fc6c4a
#
_entry.id   0f6d4e81cc2ce9288264a19b41fc6c4a
#
_cell.length_a   1.000
_cell.length_b   1.000
_cell.length_c   1.000
_cell.angle_alpha   90.00
_cell.angle_beta   90.00
_cell.angle_gamma   90.00
#
_symmetry.space_group_name_H-M   'P 1'
#
loop_
_entity.id
_entity.type
_entity.pdbx_description
1 polymer ?
#
loop_
_entity_poly.entity_id
_entity_poly.type
_entity_poly.pdbx_seq_one_letter_code
_entity_poly.pdbx_strand_id
1 'polypeptide(L)'
;MGDMIEFTSKQRKALEKLAHDLQPVVIVGGAGVTEGVVDMIDNSLNAHELIKVKFNEYKDEKKELITEVCQQLDASLVRIIGNVAILFRPAPEEEDRKISY
;
A
#
# COMPACT_ATOMS: atom_id res chain seq x y z
N MET A 1 -4.13 -15.60 -10.41
CA MET A 1 -4.43 -14.98 -9.12
C MET A 1 -3.13 -14.68 -8.39
N GLY A 2 -2.90 -13.42 -8.09
CA GLY A 2 -1.70 -13.02 -7.36
C GLY A 2 -1.80 -13.40 -5.90
N ASP A 3 -0.73 -13.88 -5.35
CA ASP A 3 -0.67 -14.18 -3.94
C ASP A 3 -0.09 -12.99 -3.20
N MET A 4 -0.78 -12.56 -2.16
CA MET A 4 -0.26 -11.53 -1.28
C MET A 4 0.95 -12.10 -0.54
N ILE A 5 2.00 -11.29 -0.40
CA ILE A 5 3.21 -11.71 0.30
C ILE A 5 2.91 -11.84 1.79
N GLU A 6 3.32 -12.96 2.35
CA GLU A 6 3.30 -13.14 3.80
C GLU A 6 4.65 -12.71 4.35
N PHE A 7 4.65 -11.64 5.13
CA PHE A 7 5.88 -11.10 5.69
C PHE A 7 6.21 -11.77 7.03
N THR A 8 7.49 -12.06 7.23
CA THR A 8 7.97 -12.33 8.58
C THR A 8 7.90 -11.03 9.38
N SER A 9 7.94 -11.13 10.72
CA SER A 9 7.96 -9.94 11.56
C SER A 9 9.14 -9.03 11.24
N LYS A 10 10.27 -9.64 10.92
CA LYS A 10 11.49 -8.91 10.55
C LYS A 10 11.32 -8.14 9.24
N GLN A 11 10.73 -8.80 8.24
CA GLN A 11 10.46 -8.17 6.94
C GLN A 11 9.47 -7.02 7.08
N ARG A 12 8.40 -7.23 7.84
CA ARG A 12 7.39 -6.19 8.07
C ARG A 12 8.02 -4.97 8.75
N LYS A 13 8.84 -5.19 9.77
CA LYS A 13 9.53 -4.10 10.46
C LYS A 13 10.48 -3.35 9.53
N ALA A 14 11.17 -4.06 8.65
CA ALA A 14 12.05 -3.43 7.66
C ALA A 14 11.26 -2.51 6.72
N LEU A 15 10.11 -2.98 6.22
CA LEU A 15 9.24 -2.17 5.36
C LEU A 15 8.66 -0.98 6.11
N GLU A 16 8.23 -1.15 7.35
CA GLU A 16 7.72 -0.06 8.17
C GLU A 16 8.79 1.02 8.39
N LYS A 17 10.02 0.61 8.63
CA LYS A 17 11.14 1.53 8.82
C LYS A 17 11.40 2.34 7.55
N LEU A 18 11.40 1.67 6.38
CA LEU A 18 11.56 2.36 5.09
C LEU A 18 10.40 3.32 4.83
N ALA A 19 9.19 2.95 5.22
CA ALA A 19 8.01 3.77 5.00
C ALA A 19 7.93 4.97 5.96
N HIS A 20 8.66 4.94 7.07
CA HIS A 20 8.56 5.97 8.10
C HIS A 20 8.70 7.39 7.57
N ASP A 21 9.65 7.60 6.67
CA ASP A 21 9.95 8.93 6.11
C ASP A 21 9.15 9.26 4.85
N LEU A 22 8.33 8.32 4.36
CA LEU A 22 7.52 8.57 3.17
C LEU A 22 6.29 9.41 3.51
N GLN A 23 5.87 10.24 2.56
CA GLN A 23 4.61 10.96 2.65
C GLN A 23 3.52 10.14 1.95
N PRO A 24 2.25 10.25 2.39
CA PRO A 24 1.16 9.62 1.67
C PRO A 24 1.08 10.15 0.23
N VAL A 25 1.02 9.23 -0.73
CA VAL A 25 0.91 9.57 -2.15
C VAL A 25 -0.53 9.65 -2.62
N VAL A 26 -1.44 9.05 -1.87
CA VAL A 26 -2.87 9.04 -2.16
C VAL A 26 -3.62 9.36 -0.88
N ILE A 27 -4.64 10.20 -0.98
CA ILE A 27 -5.52 10.55 0.13
C ILE A 27 -6.94 10.17 -0.25
N VAL A 28 -7.59 9.37 0.58
CA VAL A 28 -8.99 8.99 0.39
C VAL A 28 -9.86 10.03 1.09
N GLY A 29 -10.60 10.78 0.30
CA GLY A 29 -11.52 11.82 0.78
C GLY A 29 -12.97 11.40 0.75
N GLY A 30 -13.87 12.38 0.70
CA GLY A 30 -15.32 12.17 0.78
C GLY A 30 -15.91 11.31 -0.32
N ALA A 31 -15.29 11.28 -1.50
CA ALA A 31 -15.74 10.44 -2.61
C ALA A 31 -15.40 8.94 -2.39
N GLY A 32 -14.58 8.64 -1.41
CA GLY A 32 -14.20 7.25 -1.10
C GLY A 32 -13.16 6.69 -2.05
N VAL A 33 -13.14 5.36 -2.14
CA VAL A 33 -12.19 4.62 -2.98
C VAL A 33 -12.80 4.47 -4.37
N THR A 34 -12.62 5.51 -5.19
CA THR A 34 -13.11 5.54 -6.58
C THR A 34 -12.13 4.81 -7.50
N GLU A 35 -12.55 4.57 -8.76
CA GLU A 35 -11.63 4.02 -9.78
C GLU A 35 -10.39 4.89 -9.94
N GLY A 36 -10.56 6.22 -9.87
CA GLY A 36 -9.43 7.15 -9.96
C GLY A 36 -8.44 6.97 -8.83
N VAL A 37 -8.94 6.75 -7.62
CA VAL A 37 -8.09 6.48 -6.45
C VAL A 37 -7.35 5.16 -6.62
N VAL A 38 -8.04 4.11 -7.07
CA VAL A 38 -7.42 2.80 -7.32
C VAL A 38 -6.32 2.93 -8.37
N ASP A 39 -6.58 3.66 -9.46
CA ASP A 39 -5.58 3.89 -10.50
C ASP A 39 -4.36 4.65 -9.97
N MET A 40 -4.57 5.64 -9.12
CA MET A 40 -3.46 6.37 -8.49
C MET A 40 -2.61 5.46 -7.61
N ILE A 41 -3.25 4.57 -6.87
CA ILE A 41 -2.53 3.59 -6.02
C ILE A 41 -1.72 2.65 -6.90
N ASP A 42 -2.32 2.13 -7.98
CA ASP A 42 -1.65 1.23 -8.90
C ASP A 42 -0.42 1.89 -9.53
N ASN A 43 -0.58 3.09 -10.04
CA ASN A 43 0.52 3.85 -10.65
C ASN A 43 1.62 4.16 -9.63
N SER A 44 1.24 4.49 -8.40
CA SER A 44 2.21 4.77 -7.34
C SER A 44 3.00 3.53 -6.94
N LEU A 45 2.33 2.38 -6.87
CA LEU A 45 3.00 1.11 -6.61
C LEU A 45 3.98 0.74 -7.72
N ASN A 46 3.60 0.99 -8.98
CA ASN A 46 4.51 0.77 -10.12
C ASN A 46 5.76 1.65 -10.02
N ALA A 47 5.60 2.88 -9.56
CA ALA A 47 6.71 3.83 -9.48
C ALA A 47 7.60 3.61 -8.25
N HIS A 48 7.03 3.22 -7.12
CA HIS A 48 7.72 3.27 -5.84
C HIS A 48 7.80 1.95 -5.07
N GLU A 49 7.01 0.95 -5.42
CA GLU A 49 6.87 -0.33 -4.72
C GLU A 49 6.28 -0.21 -3.31
N LEU A 50 6.75 0.73 -2.51
CA LEU A 50 6.30 0.96 -1.14
C LEU A 50 5.67 2.35 -1.06
N ILE A 51 4.41 2.43 -0.62
CA ILE A 51 3.66 3.69 -0.56
C ILE A 51 2.83 3.77 0.71
N LYS A 52 2.38 4.98 1.02
CA LYS A 52 1.38 5.24 2.06
C LYS A 52 0.11 5.79 1.44
N VAL A 53 -1.03 5.34 1.94
CA VAL A 53 -2.35 5.83 1.58
C VAL A 53 -3.03 6.33 2.85
N LYS A 54 -3.43 7.60 2.87
CA LYS A 54 -4.06 8.21 4.05
C LYS A 54 -5.57 8.27 3.88
N PHE A 55 -6.31 7.93 4.92
CA PHE A 55 -7.76 8.04 4.96
C PHE A 55 -8.16 9.28 5.75
N ASN A 56 -8.67 10.30 5.07
CA ASN A 56 -9.27 11.47 5.72
C ASN A 56 -10.75 11.24 6.02
N GLU A 57 -11.37 10.34 5.26
CA GLU A 57 -12.75 9.88 5.44
C GLU A 57 -12.76 8.36 5.49
N TYR A 58 -13.89 7.77 5.84
CA TYR A 58 -14.07 6.30 5.91
C TYR A 58 -13.07 5.63 6.84
N LYS A 59 -12.78 6.30 7.96
CA LYS A 59 -11.74 5.84 8.89
C LYS A 59 -12.08 4.50 9.53
N ASP A 60 -13.36 4.25 9.78
CA ASP A 60 -13.80 2.99 10.38
C ASP A 60 -13.78 1.84 9.37
N GLU A 61 -13.92 2.15 8.08
CA GLU A 61 -13.94 1.18 6.99
C GLU A 61 -12.57 0.99 6.31
N LYS A 62 -11.56 1.74 6.73
CA LYS A 62 -10.26 1.79 6.04
C LYS A 62 -9.62 0.43 5.84
N LYS A 63 -9.66 -0.43 6.84
CA LYS A 63 -9.02 -1.76 6.73
C LYS A 63 -9.68 -2.60 5.67
N GLU A 64 -11.01 -2.65 5.68
CA GLU A 64 -11.78 -3.40 4.71
C GLU A 64 -11.57 -2.86 3.31
N LEU A 65 -11.65 -1.54 3.14
CA LEU A 65 -11.49 -0.89 1.85
C LEU A 65 -10.09 -1.10 1.28
N ILE A 66 -9.05 -0.92 2.09
CA ILE A 66 -7.69 -1.06 1.60
C ILE A 66 -7.33 -2.52 1.32
N THR A 67 -7.92 -3.45 2.07
CA THR A 67 -7.72 -4.88 1.82
C THR A 67 -8.28 -5.26 0.45
N GLU A 68 -9.46 -4.76 0.10
CA GLU A 68 -10.05 -4.99 -1.21
C GLU A 68 -9.18 -4.42 -2.34
N VAL A 69 -8.64 -3.22 -2.15
CA VAL A 69 -7.74 -2.60 -3.12
C VAL A 69 -6.48 -3.45 -3.30
N CYS A 70 -5.89 -3.90 -2.20
CA CYS A 70 -4.71 -4.76 -2.25
C CYS A 70 -4.97 -6.05 -3.02
N GLN A 71 -6.12 -6.69 -2.79
CA GLN A 71 -6.50 -7.90 -3.52
C GLN A 71 -6.65 -7.62 -5.01
N GLN A 72 -7.28 -6.52 -5.36
CA GLN A 72 -7.50 -6.12 -6.74
C GLN A 72 -6.18 -5.83 -7.48
N LEU A 73 -5.21 -5.25 -6.80
CA LEU A 73 -3.95 -4.81 -7.39
C LEU A 73 -2.77 -5.77 -7.13
N ASP A 74 -3.02 -6.92 -6.53
CA ASP A 74 -1.97 -7.87 -6.12
C ASP A 74 -0.91 -7.21 -5.23
N ALA A 75 -1.35 -6.28 -4.40
CA ALA A 75 -0.49 -5.61 -3.45
C ALA A 75 -0.66 -6.22 -2.05
N SER A 76 0.29 -5.95 -1.19
CA SER A 76 0.26 -6.43 0.19
C SER A 76 0.07 -5.27 1.15
N LEU A 77 -0.81 -5.47 2.12
CA LEU A 77 -0.96 -4.52 3.22
C LEU A 77 0.10 -4.83 4.27
N VAL A 78 1.04 -3.92 4.44
CA VAL A 78 2.11 -4.08 5.43
C VAL A 78 1.58 -3.80 6.83
N ARG A 79 0.95 -2.63 6.99
CA ARG A 79 0.39 -2.23 8.27
C ARG A 79 -0.51 -1.01 8.10
N ILE A 80 -1.44 -0.84 9.04
CA ILE A 80 -2.19 0.41 9.18
C ILE A 80 -1.75 1.06 10.49
N ILE A 81 -1.28 2.29 10.41
CA ILE A 81 -0.88 3.09 11.56
C ILE A 81 -1.77 4.32 11.59
N GLY A 82 -2.65 4.41 12.61
CA GLY A 82 -3.65 5.47 12.64
C GLY A 82 -4.56 5.38 11.41
N ASN A 83 -4.58 6.43 10.60
CA ASN A 83 -5.38 6.49 9.37
C ASN A 83 -4.55 6.33 8.10
N VAL A 84 -3.34 5.81 8.23
CA VAL A 84 -2.41 5.63 7.12
C VAL A 84 -2.13 4.14 6.90
N ALA A 85 -2.38 3.66 5.69
CA ALA A 85 -2.08 2.30 5.29
C ALA A 85 -0.74 2.28 4.54
N ILE A 86 0.11 1.33 4.89
CA ILE A 86 1.39 1.09 4.21
C ILE A 86 1.18 -0.08 3.28
N LEU A 87 1.38 0.14 1.98
CA LEU A 87 1.20 -0.88 0.94
C LEU A 87 2.53 -1.17 0.25
N PHE A 88 2.70 -2.42 -0.16
CA PHE A 88 3.91 -2.85 -0.86
C PHE A 88 3.56 -3.79 -2.01
N ARG A 89 4.18 -3.55 -3.15
CA ARG A 89 4.13 -4.44 -4.31
C ARG A 89 5.47 -4.38 -5.02
N PRO A 90 6.30 -5.44 -4.93
CA PRO A 90 7.60 -5.43 -5.61
C PRO A 90 7.42 -5.43 -7.12
N ALA A 91 8.37 -4.83 -7.83
CA ALA A 91 8.37 -4.86 -9.29
C ALA A 91 8.38 -6.32 -9.75
N PRO A 92 7.67 -6.65 -10.88
CA PRO A 92 7.62 -8.03 -11.37
C PRO A 92 9.00 -8.58 -11.72
N GLU A 93 9.85 -7.74 -12.32
CA GLU A 93 11.21 -8.14 -12.68
C GLU A 93 12.16 -7.85 -11.53
N GLU A 94 12.92 -8.85 -11.15
CA GLU A 94 13.84 -8.72 -10.01
C GLU A 94 14.82 -7.56 -10.16
N GLU A 95 15.31 -7.34 -11.36
CA GLU A 95 16.27 -6.27 -11.66
C GLU A 95 15.69 -4.87 -11.49
N ASP A 96 14.36 -4.72 -11.52
CA ASP A 96 13.69 -3.44 -11.35
C ASP A 96 13.33 -3.15 -9.88
N ARG A 97 13.55 -4.11 -9.00
CA ARG A 97 13.22 -3.97 -7.59
C ARG A 97 14.17 -3.02 -6.89
N LYS A 98 13.59 -2.07 -6.17
CA LYS A 98 14.34 -0.99 -5.49
C LYS A 98 14.51 -1.24 -4.00
N ILE A 99 13.71 -2.12 -3.43
CA ILE A 99 13.59 -2.29 -1.98
C ILE A 99 14.03 -3.67 -1.57
N SER A 100 14.96 -3.70 -0.61
CA SER A 100 15.37 -4.93 0.09
C SER A 100 14.71 -4.98 1.45
N TYR A 101 14.20 -6.15 1.80
CA TYR A 101 13.50 -6.29 3.08
C TYR A 101 13.64 -7.69 3.68
#